data_52edc57f3b117975e7f6d06577529bb2
#
_entry.id   52edc57f3b117975e7f6d06577529bb2
#
_cell.length_a   1.000
_cell.length_b   1.000
_cell.length_c   1.000
_cell.angle_alpha   90.00
_cell.angle_beta   90.00
_cell.angle_gamma   90.00
#
_symmetry.space_group_name_H-M   'P 1'
#
loop_
_entity.id
_entity.type
_entity.pdbx_description
1 polymer ?
#
loop_
_entity_poly.entity_id
_entity_poly.type
_entity_poly.pdbx_seq_one_letter_code
_entity_poly.pdbx_strand_id
1 'polypeptide(L)'
;MDIFGVLTLIGGLALFLYGMNVMGAGLEKMSGGKLEKILETLTSNPIKAVLLGAGVTAVIQSATTVMVVGFVNSGIMKLSQAVGIIMGANIGTTVTSWLLSLSGLQGDNFFIQMLKPSSFSPILAMIGIILCMSKKSDKKKDIGEILLGFAVLMYGMESMSGAVEPLADVPEFTNILTMFHNPFLGVLAGAVLTAIIQSSSASVGILQALSVTGAFTYGSVIPIIMGQNIGTCVTAMISAIGANRGAKRTAFVHLYFNVIGTVLFLVLFYTGNALIGFEFTNEVVGAAGIAMIHTIFNVFATLVLLPFTKGLEKLAYLTIPKTAEEQNQKEDVFVILDDRFLNSPAFAIEQCHSLANQMAKITHEGFLEAMTVLDEYSEEKIEDVIAKENIVDTYDDKLSAYLTKLSSQNLSYKDSLKVTSLLHCLTDFERISDHSINVVENAQQMYKEGAVFSKKAKEEMKVYSTALRDILERTTNAFVEGDEALARTVEPLEEVIDELNKTVKKNHMKRLRKGKCTIELGLVLSDLAMNYERVADHCSNIAVYMMQLEDTQLEEHSFTEQLDAEESAEFTKQLNEFEKIYQI
;
A
#
# COMPACT_ATOMS: atom_id res chain seq x y z
N MET A 1 21.75 -38.75 -10.14
CA MET A 1 21.16 -37.59 -10.86
C MET A 1 22.17 -37.13 -11.91
N ASP A 2 21.78 -37.12 -13.18
CA ASP A 2 22.64 -36.60 -14.25
C ASP A 2 22.49 -35.06 -14.38
N ILE A 3 23.25 -34.44 -15.30
CA ILE A 3 23.22 -32.99 -15.49
C ILE A 3 21.84 -32.48 -15.95
N PHE A 4 21.09 -33.31 -16.69
CA PHE A 4 19.74 -32.96 -17.15
C PHE A 4 18.74 -32.96 -16.00
N GLY A 5 18.86 -33.89 -15.05
CA GLY A 5 18.07 -33.88 -13.82
C GLY A 5 18.35 -32.63 -12.97
N VAL A 6 19.61 -32.18 -12.86
CA VAL A 6 19.96 -30.93 -12.17
C VAL A 6 19.33 -29.72 -12.87
N LEU A 7 19.39 -29.66 -14.20
CA LEU A 7 18.78 -28.58 -14.97
C LEU A 7 17.25 -28.56 -14.83
N THR A 8 16.62 -29.76 -14.83
CA THR A 8 15.16 -29.88 -14.60
C THR A 8 14.77 -29.42 -13.20
N LEU A 9 15.56 -29.75 -12.17
CA LEU A 9 15.32 -29.27 -10.80
C LEU A 9 15.42 -27.74 -10.70
N ILE A 10 16.47 -27.15 -11.28
CA ILE A 10 16.64 -25.69 -11.31
C ILE A 10 15.50 -25.01 -12.09
N GLY A 11 15.14 -25.57 -13.25
CA GLY A 11 14.02 -25.05 -14.06
C GLY A 11 12.68 -25.16 -13.33
N GLY A 12 12.43 -26.30 -12.68
CA GLY A 12 11.25 -26.52 -11.84
C GLY A 12 11.18 -25.52 -10.67
N LEU A 13 12.31 -25.29 -9.99
CA LEU A 13 12.39 -24.29 -8.92
C LEU A 13 12.13 -22.87 -9.43
N ALA A 14 12.67 -22.52 -10.58
CA ALA A 14 12.43 -21.20 -11.19
C ALA A 14 10.94 -20.98 -11.53
N LEU A 15 10.29 -21.98 -12.14
CA LEU A 15 8.84 -21.93 -12.42
C LEU A 15 8.01 -21.89 -11.15
N PHE A 16 8.38 -22.67 -10.14
CA PHE A 16 7.71 -22.67 -8.84
C PHE A 16 7.74 -21.29 -8.18
N LEU A 17 8.93 -20.67 -8.09
CA LEU A 17 9.11 -19.34 -7.52
C LEU A 17 8.37 -18.25 -8.34
N TYR A 18 8.45 -18.34 -9.66
CA TYR A 18 7.75 -17.41 -10.54
C TYR A 18 6.23 -17.52 -10.39
N GLY A 19 5.68 -18.75 -10.42
CA GLY A 19 4.26 -18.99 -10.23
C GLY A 19 3.74 -18.50 -8.88
N MET A 20 4.53 -18.70 -7.81
CA MET A 20 4.21 -18.19 -6.48
C MET A 20 4.16 -16.66 -6.46
N ASN A 21 5.12 -15.98 -7.09
CA ASN A 21 5.15 -14.53 -7.16
C ASN A 21 3.97 -13.97 -7.96
N VAL A 22 3.65 -14.54 -9.12
CA VAL A 22 2.53 -14.11 -9.96
C VAL A 22 1.20 -14.31 -9.24
N MET A 23 1.00 -15.46 -8.60
CA MET A 23 -0.20 -15.75 -7.83
C MET A 23 -0.35 -14.77 -6.65
N GLY A 24 0.74 -14.54 -5.90
CA GLY A 24 0.75 -13.61 -4.77
C GLY A 24 0.43 -12.18 -5.19
N ALA A 25 1.07 -11.67 -6.25
CA ALA A 25 0.82 -10.34 -6.80
C ALA A 25 -0.64 -10.17 -7.28
N GLY A 26 -1.23 -11.19 -7.91
CA GLY A 26 -2.63 -11.16 -8.33
C GLY A 26 -3.59 -11.12 -7.14
N LEU A 27 -3.32 -11.88 -6.07
CA LEU A 27 -4.11 -11.88 -4.83
C LEU A 27 -4.03 -10.51 -4.12
N GLU A 28 -2.85 -9.90 -4.09
CA GLU A 28 -2.62 -8.59 -3.51
C GLU A 28 -3.37 -7.50 -4.30
N LYS A 29 -3.25 -7.46 -5.63
CA LYS A 29 -4.01 -6.54 -6.49
C LYS A 29 -5.52 -6.68 -6.29
N MET A 30 -6.02 -7.92 -6.19
CA MET A 30 -7.45 -8.18 -5.99
C MET A 30 -7.94 -7.72 -4.61
N SER A 31 -7.07 -7.69 -3.59
CA SER A 31 -7.41 -7.20 -2.25
C SER A 31 -7.60 -5.68 -2.20
N GLY A 32 -6.95 -4.95 -3.11
CA GLY A 32 -7.11 -3.50 -3.30
C GLY A 32 -6.79 -2.66 -2.06
N GLY A 33 -5.80 -3.07 -1.25
CA GLY A 33 -5.40 -2.36 -0.02
C GLY A 33 -6.39 -2.50 1.16
N LYS A 34 -7.51 -3.20 0.98
CA LYS A 34 -8.52 -3.35 2.04
C LYS A 34 -8.03 -4.17 3.22
N LEU A 35 -7.19 -5.19 2.97
CA LEU A 35 -6.67 -6.05 4.02
C LEU A 35 -5.64 -5.30 4.88
N GLU A 36 -4.83 -4.46 4.27
CA GLU A 36 -3.87 -3.60 4.94
C GLU A 36 -4.60 -2.57 5.82
N LYS A 37 -5.66 -1.95 5.33
CA LYS A 37 -6.51 -1.02 6.10
C LYS A 37 -7.22 -1.72 7.28
N ILE A 38 -7.61 -2.98 7.11
CA ILE A 38 -8.15 -3.80 8.20
C ILE A 38 -7.07 -4.10 9.25
N LEU A 39 -5.83 -4.38 8.84
CA LEU A 39 -4.70 -4.56 9.75
C LEU A 39 -4.43 -3.31 10.59
N GLU A 40 -4.54 -2.13 10.01
CA GLU A 40 -4.38 -0.85 10.70
C GLU A 40 -5.44 -0.67 11.82
N THR A 41 -6.71 -0.99 11.54
CA THR A 41 -7.84 -0.59 12.40
C THR A 41 -8.24 -1.60 13.49
N LEU A 42 -8.04 -2.92 13.29
CA LEU A 42 -8.65 -3.96 14.14
C LEU A 42 -7.73 -4.63 15.19
N THR A 43 -6.61 -4.03 15.54
CA THR A 43 -5.52 -4.71 16.29
C THR A 43 -5.50 -4.49 17.81
N SER A 44 -6.55 -3.92 18.41
CA SER A 44 -6.60 -3.63 19.86
C SER A 44 -6.64 -4.87 20.77
N ASN A 45 -7.09 -6.02 20.26
CA ASN A 45 -7.18 -7.29 21.01
C ASN A 45 -6.19 -8.31 20.44
N PRO A 46 -5.30 -8.92 21.26
CA PRO A 46 -4.30 -9.88 20.79
C PRO A 46 -4.88 -11.07 20.01
N ILE A 47 -6.03 -11.62 20.43
CA ILE A 47 -6.67 -12.75 19.74
C ILE A 47 -7.19 -12.29 18.36
N LYS A 48 -7.83 -11.11 18.30
CA LYS A 48 -8.28 -10.55 17.01
C LYS A 48 -7.09 -10.25 16.10
N ALA A 49 -5.99 -9.75 16.64
CA ALA A 49 -4.76 -9.52 15.88
C ALA A 49 -4.18 -10.82 15.30
N VAL A 50 -4.18 -11.92 16.07
CA VAL A 50 -3.74 -13.24 15.57
C VAL A 50 -4.66 -13.74 14.46
N LEU A 51 -5.97 -13.71 14.65
CA LEU A 51 -6.93 -14.17 13.64
C LEU A 51 -6.83 -13.31 12.35
N LEU A 52 -6.66 -12.02 12.53
CA LEU A 52 -6.49 -11.09 11.42
C LEU A 52 -5.18 -11.35 10.66
N GLY A 53 -4.06 -11.46 11.37
CA GLY A 53 -2.76 -11.77 10.77
C GLY A 53 -2.79 -13.11 10.03
N ALA A 54 -3.45 -14.13 10.61
CA ALA A 54 -3.62 -15.43 9.95
C ALA A 54 -4.47 -15.32 8.68
N GLY A 55 -5.60 -14.62 8.73
CA GLY A 55 -6.50 -14.43 7.58
C GLY A 55 -5.86 -13.64 6.45
N VAL A 56 -5.22 -12.51 6.77
CA VAL A 56 -4.54 -11.68 5.78
C VAL A 56 -3.40 -12.45 5.10
N THR A 57 -2.54 -13.11 5.88
CA THR A 57 -1.42 -13.88 5.32
C THR A 57 -1.90 -15.07 4.49
N ALA A 58 -2.97 -15.76 4.91
CA ALA A 58 -3.56 -16.86 4.15
C ALA A 58 -4.10 -16.40 2.78
N VAL A 59 -4.62 -15.17 2.69
CA VAL A 59 -5.15 -14.60 1.44
C VAL A 59 -4.04 -14.00 0.59
N ILE A 60 -3.24 -13.08 1.14
CA ILE A 60 -2.21 -12.35 0.36
C ILE A 60 -1.02 -13.28 0.03
N GLN A 61 -0.71 -14.24 0.90
CA GLN A 61 0.45 -15.17 0.77
C GLN A 61 1.81 -14.47 0.62
N SER A 62 1.88 -13.18 0.98
CA SER A 62 3.06 -12.34 0.90
C SER A 62 3.62 -12.02 2.29
N ALA A 63 4.73 -11.29 2.34
CA ALA A 63 5.50 -11.02 3.56
C ALA A 63 4.78 -10.06 4.54
N THR A 64 3.60 -10.46 5.07
CA THR A 64 2.80 -9.68 6.04
C THR A 64 3.67 -9.12 7.18
N THR A 65 4.69 -9.87 7.64
CA THR A 65 5.59 -9.39 8.69
C THR A 65 6.42 -8.18 8.25
N VAL A 66 6.81 -8.08 6.97
CA VAL A 66 7.54 -6.92 6.43
C VAL A 66 6.64 -5.68 6.42
N MET A 67 5.36 -5.83 6.03
CA MET A 67 4.36 -4.76 6.12
C MET A 67 4.16 -4.30 7.56
N VAL A 68 4.06 -5.24 8.51
CA VAL A 68 3.93 -4.91 9.95
C VAL A 68 5.15 -4.14 10.47
N VAL A 69 6.36 -4.49 10.02
CA VAL A 69 7.58 -3.70 10.30
C VAL A 69 7.44 -2.28 9.76
N GLY A 70 6.89 -2.12 8.54
CA GLY A 70 6.58 -0.82 7.94
C GLY A 70 5.53 -0.03 8.74
N PHE A 71 4.43 -0.66 9.15
CA PHE A 71 3.38 -0.01 9.97
C PHE A 71 3.90 0.49 11.33
N VAL A 72 4.81 -0.27 11.96
CA VAL A 72 5.45 0.20 13.21
C VAL A 72 6.48 1.28 12.93
N ASN A 73 7.18 1.22 11.78
CA ASN A 73 8.12 2.26 11.37
C ASN A 73 7.43 3.60 11.12
N SER A 74 6.28 3.57 10.46
CA SER A 74 5.46 4.75 10.13
C SER A 74 4.58 5.24 11.29
N GLY A 75 4.60 4.56 12.45
CA GLY A 75 3.76 4.94 13.59
C GLY A 75 2.29 4.53 13.49
N ILE A 76 1.86 3.97 12.35
CA ILE A 76 0.48 3.50 12.13
C ILE A 76 0.10 2.43 13.17
N MET A 77 1.06 1.60 13.57
CA MET A 77 0.86 0.48 14.46
C MET A 77 1.82 0.51 15.66
N LYS A 78 1.30 0.23 16.86
CA LYS A 78 2.15 0.05 18.05
C LYS A 78 2.79 -1.35 18.06
N LEU A 79 3.98 -1.46 18.64
CA LEU A 79 4.68 -2.75 18.79
C LEU A 79 3.81 -3.82 19.45
N SER A 80 3.01 -3.47 20.47
CA SER A 80 2.11 -4.40 21.17
C SER A 80 1.04 -5.01 20.24
N GLN A 81 0.59 -4.28 19.22
CA GLN A 81 -0.38 -4.74 18.23
C GLN A 81 0.30 -5.65 17.20
N ALA A 82 1.51 -5.29 16.78
CA ALA A 82 2.33 -6.05 15.84
C ALA A 82 2.60 -7.49 16.29
N VAL A 83 2.82 -7.72 17.61
CA VAL A 83 3.08 -9.06 18.17
C VAL A 83 2.01 -10.07 17.76
N GLY A 84 0.72 -9.72 17.94
CA GLY A 84 -0.39 -10.61 17.60
C GLY A 84 -0.49 -10.92 16.11
N ILE A 85 -0.29 -9.90 15.27
CA ILE A 85 -0.33 -10.07 13.80
C ILE A 85 0.81 -10.98 13.34
N ILE A 86 2.02 -10.80 13.86
CA ILE A 86 3.17 -11.65 13.53
C ILE A 86 2.91 -13.11 13.89
N MET A 87 2.34 -13.38 15.07
CA MET A 87 1.94 -14.73 15.47
C MET A 87 0.92 -15.32 14.48
N GLY A 88 -0.09 -14.52 14.11
CA GLY A 88 -1.11 -14.92 13.15
C GLY A 88 -0.55 -15.17 11.75
N ALA A 89 0.35 -14.30 11.28
CA ALA A 89 0.99 -14.43 9.98
C ALA A 89 1.72 -15.77 9.82
N ASN A 90 2.40 -16.25 10.87
CA ASN A 90 3.04 -17.57 10.86
C ASN A 90 2.01 -18.71 10.69
N ILE A 91 0.82 -18.61 11.30
CA ILE A 91 -0.27 -19.58 11.06
C ILE A 91 -0.77 -19.45 9.61
N GLY A 92 -1.01 -18.23 9.13
CA GLY A 92 -1.52 -17.99 7.76
C GLY A 92 -0.64 -18.57 6.67
N THR A 93 0.68 -18.54 6.84
CA THR A 93 1.66 -19.13 5.90
C THR A 93 1.45 -20.64 5.72
N THR A 94 0.90 -21.32 6.71
CA THR A 94 0.67 -22.78 6.62
C THR A 94 -0.39 -23.14 5.57
N VAL A 95 -1.29 -22.23 5.22
CA VAL A 95 -2.29 -22.44 4.15
C VAL A 95 -1.60 -22.74 2.82
N THR A 96 -0.52 -22.03 2.52
CA THR A 96 0.30 -22.30 1.31
C THR A 96 0.85 -23.73 1.34
N SER A 97 1.33 -24.20 2.49
CA SER A 97 1.84 -25.57 2.64
C SER A 97 0.78 -26.62 2.33
N TRP A 98 -0.48 -26.36 2.72
CA TRP A 98 -1.60 -27.25 2.38
C TRP A 98 -1.95 -27.22 0.89
N LEU A 99 -1.92 -26.04 0.25
CA LEU A 99 -2.11 -25.94 -1.20
C LEU A 99 -1.03 -26.72 -1.95
N LEU A 100 0.23 -26.60 -1.54
CA LEU A 100 1.35 -27.32 -2.15
C LEU A 100 1.27 -28.83 -1.89
N SER A 101 0.71 -29.25 -0.77
CA SER A 101 0.58 -30.68 -0.43
C SER A 101 -0.35 -31.45 -1.37
N LEU A 102 -1.18 -30.76 -2.15
CA LEU A 102 -2.00 -31.37 -3.19
C LEU A 102 -1.17 -32.11 -4.25
N SER A 103 0.09 -31.68 -4.46
CA SER A 103 1.02 -32.35 -5.39
C SER A 103 1.38 -33.76 -4.95
N GLY A 104 1.30 -34.05 -3.65
CA GLY A 104 1.60 -35.37 -3.07
C GLY A 104 0.38 -36.31 -2.98
N LEU A 105 -0.77 -35.96 -3.57
CA LEU A 105 -1.93 -36.85 -3.56
C LEU A 105 -1.67 -38.13 -4.34
N GLN A 106 -1.82 -39.29 -3.67
CA GLN A 106 -1.71 -40.62 -4.26
C GLN A 106 -3.06 -41.32 -4.24
N GLY A 107 -3.37 -42.04 -5.32
CA GLY A 107 -4.62 -42.82 -5.44
C GLY A 107 -5.04 -42.98 -6.90
N ASP A 108 -5.63 -44.13 -7.21
CA ASP A 108 -6.08 -44.51 -8.56
C ASP A 108 -7.58 -44.23 -8.79
N ASN A 109 -8.28 -43.73 -7.77
CA ASN A 109 -9.68 -43.36 -7.90
C ASN A 109 -9.82 -42.08 -8.78
N PHE A 110 -10.79 -42.08 -9.71
CA PHE A 110 -11.06 -40.98 -10.62
C PHE A 110 -11.17 -39.61 -9.91
N PHE A 111 -11.82 -39.55 -8.76
CA PHE A 111 -11.95 -38.31 -7.98
C PHE A 111 -10.60 -37.81 -7.45
N ILE A 112 -9.74 -38.72 -6.98
CA ILE A 112 -8.39 -38.37 -6.50
C ILE A 112 -7.52 -37.92 -7.68
N GLN A 113 -7.59 -38.61 -8.82
CA GLN A 113 -6.89 -38.21 -10.03
C GLN A 113 -7.29 -36.83 -10.53
N MET A 114 -8.59 -36.49 -10.47
CA MET A 114 -9.08 -35.15 -10.83
C MET A 114 -8.59 -34.06 -9.87
N LEU A 115 -8.33 -34.39 -8.60
CA LEU A 115 -7.80 -33.47 -7.61
C LEU A 115 -6.27 -33.31 -7.66
N LYS A 116 -5.57 -34.15 -8.44
CA LYS A 116 -4.12 -33.98 -8.64
C LYS A 116 -3.84 -32.69 -9.44
N PRO A 117 -2.84 -31.90 -9.03
CA PRO A 117 -2.46 -30.68 -9.77
C PRO A 117 -2.15 -30.93 -11.24
N SER A 118 -1.51 -32.05 -11.57
CA SER A 118 -1.26 -32.49 -12.96
C SER A 118 -2.52 -32.58 -13.82
N SER A 119 -3.68 -32.85 -13.22
CA SER A 119 -4.96 -32.98 -13.93
C SER A 119 -5.69 -31.66 -14.07
N PHE A 120 -5.78 -30.85 -13.01
CA PHE A 120 -6.58 -29.63 -13.03
C PHE A 120 -5.78 -28.36 -13.37
N SER A 121 -4.45 -28.30 -13.11
CA SER A 121 -3.63 -27.12 -13.40
C SER A 121 -3.65 -26.72 -14.89
N PRO A 122 -3.62 -27.64 -15.86
CA PRO A 122 -3.76 -27.26 -17.28
C PRO A 122 -5.09 -26.57 -17.59
N ILE A 123 -6.17 -27.00 -16.91
CA ILE A 123 -7.50 -26.37 -17.08
C ILE A 123 -7.48 -24.97 -16.48
N LEU A 124 -6.90 -24.80 -15.27
CA LEU A 124 -6.74 -23.50 -14.66
C LEU A 124 -5.85 -22.57 -15.51
N ALA A 125 -4.76 -23.10 -16.08
CA ALA A 125 -3.91 -22.33 -16.99
C ALA A 125 -4.67 -21.83 -18.23
N MET A 126 -5.50 -22.68 -18.82
CA MET A 126 -6.31 -22.30 -20.00
C MET A 126 -7.36 -21.25 -19.62
N ILE A 127 -8.06 -21.41 -18.48
CA ILE A 127 -9.00 -20.40 -17.98
C ILE A 127 -8.24 -19.11 -17.66
N GLY A 128 -7.09 -19.21 -17.00
CA GLY A 128 -6.25 -18.08 -16.62
C GLY A 128 -5.83 -17.25 -17.84
N ILE A 129 -5.30 -17.88 -18.89
CA ILE A 129 -4.87 -17.16 -20.09
C ILE A 129 -6.05 -16.50 -20.81
N ILE A 130 -7.22 -17.16 -20.87
CA ILE A 130 -8.42 -16.58 -21.49
C ILE A 130 -8.86 -15.32 -20.71
N LEU A 131 -8.82 -15.35 -19.38
CA LEU A 131 -9.15 -14.21 -18.53
C LEU A 131 -8.12 -13.09 -18.65
N CYS A 132 -6.82 -13.40 -18.72
CA CYS A 132 -5.75 -12.41 -18.95
C CYS A 132 -5.88 -11.71 -20.32
N MET A 133 -6.37 -12.41 -21.34
CA MET A 133 -6.62 -11.84 -22.68
C MET A 133 -7.89 -10.98 -22.74
N SER A 134 -8.71 -10.96 -21.71
CA SER A 134 -9.95 -10.17 -21.67
C SER A 134 -9.63 -8.69 -21.46
N LYS A 135 -9.89 -7.86 -22.48
CA LYS A 135 -9.64 -6.39 -22.47
C LYS A 135 -10.66 -5.60 -21.62
N LYS A 136 -11.72 -6.24 -21.09
CA LYS A 136 -12.90 -5.54 -20.55
C LYS A 136 -12.96 -5.39 -19.02
N SER A 137 -12.01 -5.95 -18.24
CA SER A 137 -12.11 -5.92 -16.78
C SER A 137 -10.79 -6.30 -16.10
N ASP A 138 -10.21 -5.38 -15.34
CA ASP A 138 -9.00 -5.63 -14.54
C ASP A 138 -9.18 -6.79 -13.57
N LYS A 139 -10.34 -6.89 -12.90
CA LYS A 139 -10.66 -8.02 -12.01
C LYS A 139 -10.55 -9.39 -12.69
N LYS A 140 -10.95 -9.49 -13.98
CA LYS A 140 -10.82 -10.76 -14.71
C LYS A 140 -9.36 -11.05 -15.01
N LYS A 141 -8.58 -10.03 -15.32
CA LYS A 141 -7.15 -10.15 -15.54
C LYS A 141 -6.42 -10.60 -14.27
N ASP A 142 -6.72 -9.99 -13.11
CA ASP A 142 -6.14 -10.37 -11.82
C ASP A 142 -6.47 -11.83 -11.46
N ILE A 143 -7.74 -12.25 -11.63
CA ILE A 143 -8.14 -13.66 -11.44
C ILE A 143 -7.38 -14.56 -12.43
N GLY A 144 -7.20 -14.13 -13.66
CA GLY A 144 -6.43 -14.83 -14.69
C GLY A 144 -4.97 -15.01 -14.26
N GLU A 145 -4.32 -13.98 -13.75
CA GLU A 145 -2.95 -14.01 -13.22
C GLU A 145 -2.84 -14.98 -12.04
N ILE A 146 -3.81 -14.98 -11.11
CA ILE A 146 -3.84 -15.92 -9.97
C ILE A 146 -3.90 -17.37 -10.46
N LEU A 147 -4.84 -17.69 -11.37
CA LEU A 147 -5.03 -19.04 -11.88
C LEU A 147 -3.81 -19.53 -12.67
N LEU A 148 -3.24 -18.64 -13.51
CA LEU A 148 -2.05 -18.94 -14.29
C LEU A 148 -0.82 -19.13 -13.38
N GLY A 149 -0.63 -18.22 -12.40
CA GLY A 149 0.43 -18.30 -11.41
C GLY A 149 0.36 -19.60 -10.61
N PHE A 150 -0.84 -20.00 -10.16
CA PHE A 150 -1.05 -21.27 -9.49
C PHE A 150 -0.71 -22.47 -10.37
N ALA A 151 -1.11 -22.48 -11.63
CA ALA A 151 -0.82 -23.55 -12.56
C ALA A 151 0.69 -23.68 -12.82
N VAL A 152 1.40 -22.57 -13.02
CA VAL A 152 2.85 -22.54 -13.22
C VAL A 152 3.59 -23.03 -11.97
N LEU A 153 3.13 -22.59 -10.78
CA LEU A 153 3.66 -23.05 -9.49
C LEU A 153 3.56 -24.57 -9.34
N MET A 154 2.37 -25.14 -9.63
CA MET A 154 2.16 -26.59 -9.53
C MET A 154 2.98 -27.37 -10.55
N TYR A 155 3.12 -26.87 -11.76
CA TYR A 155 3.99 -27.47 -12.78
C TYR A 155 5.48 -27.44 -12.34
N GLY A 156 5.92 -26.32 -11.76
CA GLY A 156 7.25 -26.21 -11.16
C GLY A 156 7.49 -27.23 -10.04
N MET A 157 6.50 -27.39 -9.15
CA MET A 157 6.52 -28.39 -8.08
C MET A 157 6.63 -29.82 -8.61
N GLU A 158 5.83 -30.18 -9.61
CA GLU A 158 5.84 -31.49 -10.25
C GLU A 158 7.20 -31.75 -10.94
N SER A 159 7.74 -30.76 -11.63
CA SER A 159 9.05 -30.83 -12.29
C SER A 159 10.17 -31.04 -11.27
N MET A 160 10.13 -30.36 -10.13
CA MET A 160 11.11 -30.60 -9.04
C MET A 160 10.99 -32.02 -8.47
N SER A 161 9.76 -32.44 -8.16
CA SER A 161 9.51 -33.78 -7.62
C SER A 161 10.01 -34.89 -8.56
N GLY A 162 9.69 -34.81 -9.84
CA GLY A 162 10.16 -35.78 -10.85
C GLY A 162 11.68 -35.78 -11.05
N ALA A 163 12.32 -34.60 -10.92
CA ALA A 163 13.77 -34.48 -11.03
C ALA A 163 14.51 -35.16 -9.86
N VAL A 164 13.93 -35.15 -8.65
CA VAL A 164 14.56 -35.71 -7.44
C VAL A 164 14.15 -37.15 -7.13
N GLU A 165 13.04 -37.62 -7.69
CA GLU A 165 12.54 -39.00 -7.47
C GLU A 165 13.62 -40.07 -7.69
N PRO A 166 14.48 -40.04 -8.75
CA PRO A 166 15.54 -41.01 -8.95
C PRO A 166 16.63 -41.02 -7.86
N LEU A 167 16.69 -39.98 -7.00
CA LEU A 167 17.64 -39.92 -5.89
C LEU A 167 17.24 -40.83 -4.73
N ALA A 168 16.03 -41.35 -4.71
CA ALA A 168 15.56 -42.31 -3.72
C ALA A 168 16.46 -43.57 -3.68
N ASP A 169 16.95 -43.97 -4.84
CA ASP A 169 17.79 -45.17 -5.02
C ASP A 169 19.30 -44.91 -4.88
N VAL A 170 19.71 -43.66 -4.53
CA VAL A 170 21.13 -43.29 -4.40
C VAL A 170 21.55 -43.30 -2.92
N PRO A 171 22.35 -44.29 -2.49
CA PRO A 171 22.73 -44.44 -1.07
C PRO A 171 23.47 -43.24 -0.49
N GLU A 172 24.28 -42.56 -1.29
CA GLU A 172 25.02 -41.35 -0.87
C GLU A 172 24.06 -40.22 -0.52
N PHE A 173 23.00 -40.05 -1.29
CA PHE A 173 21.96 -39.03 -1.03
C PHE A 173 21.19 -39.36 0.25
N THR A 174 20.71 -40.60 0.39
CA THR A 174 19.97 -41.02 1.59
C THR A 174 20.82 -40.93 2.85
N ASN A 175 22.13 -41.28 2.76
CA ASN A 175 23.07 -41.14 3.87
C ASN A 175 23.29 -39.69 4.30
N ILE A 176 23.36 -38.72 3.37
CA ILE A 176 23.43 -37.27 3.72
C ILE A 176 22.17 -36.85 4.47
N LEU A 177 21.00 -37.32 4.07
CA LEU A 177 19.75 -37.01 4.73
C LEU A 177 19.63 -37.55 6.15
N THR A 178 20.33 -38.66 6.46
CA THR A 178 20.39 -39.19 7.83
C THR A 178 21.08 -38.25 8.81
N MET A 179 21.94 -37.32 8.35
CA MET A 179 22.54 -36.28 9.20
C MET A 179 21.49 -35.37 9.82
N PHE A 180 20.34 -35.17 9.16
CA PHE A 180 19.26 -34.35 9.66
C PHE A 180 18.41 -35.00 10.75
N HIS A 181 18.69 -36.26 11.12
CA HIS A 181 18.18 -36.84 12.37
C HIS A 181 18.75 -36.12 13.60
N ASN A 182 19.89 -35.43 13.46
CA ASN A 182 20.38 -34.53 14.49
C ASN A 182 19.53 -33.24 14.48
N PRO A 183 18.80 -32.95 15.56
CA PRO A 183 17.90 -31.80 15.60
C PRO A 183 18.58 -30.47 15.29
N PHE A 184 19.81 -30.28 15.75
CA PHE A 184 20.54 -29.03 15.52
C PHE A 184 20.91 -28.85 14.05
N LEU A 185 21.31 -29.92 13.37
CA LEU A 185 21.62 -29.86 11.93
C LEU A 185 20.35 -29.66 11.10
N GLY A 186 19.23 -30.30 11.48
CA GLY A 186 17.94 -30.10 10.85
C GLY A 186 17.47 -28.66 10.94
N VAL A 187 17.50 -28.08 12.15
CA VAL A 187 17.14 -26.65 12.37
C VAL A 187 18.06 -25.73 11.57
N LEU A 188 19.39 -25.99 11.60
CA LEU A 188 20.35 -25.17 10.87
C LEU A 188 20.11 -25.22 9.36
N ALA A 189 19.88 -26.41 8.81
CA ALA A 189 19.63 -26.62 7.38
C ALA A 189 18.35 -25.88 6.94
N GLY A 190 17.24 -26.01 7.69
CA GLY A 190 16.00 -25.32 7.43
C GLY A 190 16.16 -23.79 7.51
N ALA A 191 16.87 -23.30 8.54
CA ALA A 191 17.09 -21.87 8.75
C ALA A 191 17.95 -21.26 7.62
N VAL A 192 19.06 -21.90 7.25
CA VAL A 192 19.94 -21.42 6.18
C VAL A 192 19.23 -21.43 4.83
N LEU A 193 18.53 -22.52 4.50
CA LEU A 193 17.77 -22.63 3.25
C LEU A 193 16.75 -21.50 3.12
N THR A 194 15.95 -21.28 4.15
CA THR A 194 14.92 -20.23 4.14
C THR A 194 15.51 -18.83 4.17
N ALA A 195 16.61 -18.62 4.89
CA ALA A 195 17.31 -17.32 4.90
C ALA A 195 17.87 -16.94 3.51
N ILE A 196 18.35 -17.93 2.73
CA ILE A 196 18.84 -17.71 1.36
C ILE A 196 17.67 -17.41 0.42
N ILE A 197 16.60 -18.23 0.48
CA ILE A 197 15.42 -18.10 -0.41
C ILE A 197 14.55 -16.90 0.00
N GLN A 198 14.58 -16.51 1.27
CA GLN A 198 13.75 -15.45 1.87
C GLN A 198 12.23 -15.71 1.78
N SER A 199 11.83 -16.97 1.60
CA SER A 199 10.44 -17.39 1.53
C SER A 199 10.26 -18.75 2.23
N SER A 200 9.50 -18.76 3.33
CA SER A 200 9.18 -20.00 4.05
C SER A 200 8.28 -20.93 3.22
N SER A 201 7.32 -20.36 2.50
CA SER A 201 6.45 -21.15 1.62
C SER A 201 7.25 -21.86 0.52
N ALA A 202 8.21 -21.18 -0.08
CA ALA A 202 9.11 -21.78 -1.06
C ALA A 202 10.00 -22.87 -0.43
N SER A 203 10.55 -22.61 0.73
CA SER A 203 11.40 -23.56 1.46
C SER A 203 10.63 -24.83 1.84
N VAL A 204 9.40 -24.67 2.34
CA VAL A 204 8.50 -25.82 2.63
C VAL A 204 8.14 -26.56 1.34
N GLY A 205 7.85 -25.87 0.26
CA GLY A 205 7.56 -26.48 -1.05
C GLY A 205 8.72 -27.33 -1.57
N ILE A 206 9.96 -26.85 -1.44
CA ILE A 206 11.16 -27.65 -1.78
C ILE A 206 11.23 -28.92 -0.92
N LEU A 207 10.98 -28.80 0.40
CA LEU A 207 10.98 -29.94 1.29
C LEU A 207 9.88 -30.95 0.91
N GLN A 208 8.69 -30.48 0.54
CA GLN A 208 7.59 -31.30 0.03
C GLN A 208 7.96 -32.00 -1.29
N ALA A 209 8.60 -31.30 -2.22
CA ALA A 209 9.08 -31.89 -3.46
C ALA A 209 10.12 -33.00 -3.19
N LEU A 210 11.07 -32.77 -2.28
CA LEU A 210 12.08 -33.75 -1.87
C LEU A 210 11.46 -34.92 -1.13
N SER A 211 10.34 -34.79 -0.44
CA SER A 211 9.70 -35.88 0.30
C SER A 211 9.24 -37.05 -0.59
N VAL A 212 9.07 -36.82 -1.91
CA VAL A 212 8.75 -37.86 -2.90
C VAL A 212 9.80 -38.93 -2.96
N THR A 213 11.06 -38.63 -2.62
CA THR A 213 12.14 -39.61 -2.55
C THR A 213 11.93 -40.72 -1.49
N GLY A 214 10.97 -40.51 -0.56
CA GLY A 214 10.75 -41.44 0.56
C GLY A 214 11.91 -41.49 1.58
N ALA A 215 12.93 -40.65 1.43
CA ALA A 215 14.10 -40.65 2.31
C ALA A 215 13.91 -39.81 3.59
N PHE A 216 12.86 -39.01 3.65
CA PHE A 216 12.54 -38.15 4.82
C PHE A 216 11.55 -38.85 5.75
N THR A 217 11.85 -38.88 7.04
CA THR A 217 10.94 -39.36 8.09
C THR A 217 10.38 -38.15 8.88
N TYR A 218 9.30 -38.38 9.64
CA TYR A 218 8.77 -37.35 10.54
C TYR A 218 9.83 -36.81 11.49
N GLY A 219 10.71 -37.72 12.03
CA GLY A 219 11.78 -37.32 12.94
C GLY A 219 12.82 -36.37 12.34
N SER A 220 13.12 -36.53 11.03
CA SER A 220 14.09 -35.67 10.33
C SER A 220 13.46 -34.35 9.88
N VAL A 221 12.18 -34.35 9.51
CA VAL A 221 11.50 -33.17 8.95
C VAL A 221 11.08 -32.17 10.03
N ILE A 222 10.67 -32.62 11.21
CA ILE A 222 10.26 -31.75 12.32
C ILE A 222 11.29 -30.65 12.59
N PRO A 223 12.59 -30.96 12.88
CA PRO A 223 13.57 -29.89 13.13
C PRO A 223 13.84 -29.00 11.89
N ILE A 224 13.77 -29.56 10.68
CA ILE A 224 13.94 -28.76 9.45
C ILE A 224 12.86 -27.70 9.34
N ILE A 225 11.58 -28.05 9.56
CA ILE A 225 10.45 -27.09 9.53
C ILE A 225 10.61 -26.02 10.59
N MET A 226 11.05 -26.38 11.82
CA MET A 226 11.34 -25.39 12.87
C MET A 226 12.42 -24.41 12.40
N GLY A 227 13.47 -24.92 11.77
CA GLY A 227 14.52 -24.09 11.18
C GLY A 227 14.01 -23.17 10.07
N GLN A 228 13.14 -23.66 9.20
CA GLN A 228 12.53 -22.84 8.14
C GLN A 228 11.76 -21.64 8.70
N ASN A 229 11.04 -21.81 9.80
CA ASN A 229 10.36 -20.71 10.48
C ASN A 229 11.36 -19.70 11.08
N ILE A 230 12.48 -20.14 11.66
CA ILE A 230 13.55 -19.23 12.11
C ILE A 230 14.15 -18.46 10.92
N GLY A 231 14.43 -19.16 9.82
CA GLY A 231 14.98 -18.55 8.61
C GLY A 231 14.14 -17.44 8.02
N THR A 232 12.81 -17.52 8.16
CA THR A 232 11.87 -16.47 7.73
C THR A 232 12.11 -15.13 8.43
N CYS A 233 12.66 -15.15 9.66
CA CYS A 233 12.93 -13.93 10.41
C CYS A 233 14.00 -13.06 9.76
N VAL A 234 14.88 -13.65 8.93
CA VAL A 234 15.95 -12.93 8.21
C VAL A 234 15.35 -11.85 7.29
N THR A 235 14.23 -12.13 6.63
CA THR A 235 13.54 -11.15 5.77
C THR A 235 13.06 -9.93 6.56
N ALA A 236 12.44 -10.16 7.73
CA ALA A 236 12.02 -9.08 8.62
C ALA A 236 13.22 -8.30 9.20
N MET A 237 14.32 -8.98 9.52
CA MET A 237 15.55 -8.35 10.01
C MET A 237 16.19 -7.47 8.93
N ILE A 238 16.26 -7.94 7.68
CA ILE A 238 16.76 -7.15 6.55
C ILE A 238 15.87 -5.92 6.33
N SER A 239 14.55 -6.09 6.34
CA SER A 239 13.61 -4.98 6.16
C SER A 239 13.69 -3.93 7.28
N ALA A 240 14.19 -4.29 8.45
CA ALA A 240 14.38 -3.37 9.56
C ALA A 240 15.73 -2.60 9.51
N ILE A 241 16.61 -2.90 8.53
CA ILE A 241 17.86 -2.15 8.35
C ILE A 241 17.49 -0.72 7.92
N GLY A 242 18.09 0.27 8.59
CA GLY A 242 17.78 1.68 8.33
C GLY A 242 16.47 2.19 8.95
N ALA A 243 15.60 1.30 9.46
CA ALA A 243 14.34 1.66 10.09
C ALA A 243 14.51 2.21 11.51
N ASN A 244 13.44 2.81 12.03
CA ASN A 244 13.38 3.29 13.42
C ASN A 244 13.48 2.14 14.44
N ARG A 245 13.61 2.48 15.72
CA ARG A 245 13.77 1.48 16.78
C ARG A 245 12.53 0.60 16.97
N GLY A 246 11.32 1.13 16.75
CA GLY A 246 10.08 0.38 16.82
C GLY A 246 10.03 -0.75 15.80
N ALA A 247 10.36 -0.45 14.55
CA ALA A 247 10.48 -1.41 13.46
C ALA A 247 11.53 -2.50 13.74
N LYS A 248 12.71 -2.11 14.25
CA LYS A 248 13.74 -3.07 14.66
C LYS A 248 13.25 -3.99 15.78
N ARG A 249 12.56 -3.44 16.79
CA ARG A 249 11.94 -4.24 17.86
C ARG A 249 10.92 -5.24 17.30
N THR A 250 10.14 -4.83 16.30
CA THR A 250 9.17 -5.71 15.61
C THR A 250 9.86 -6.90 14.95
N ALA A 251 10.97 -6.69 14.24
CA ALA A 251 11.76 -7.77 13.65
C ALA A 251 12.35 -8.71 14.72
N PHE A 252 12.80 -8.18 15.86
CA PHE A 252 13.26 -9.00 16.99
C PHE A 252 12.11 -9.77 17.67
N VAL A 253 10.91 -9.22 17.75
CA VAL A 253 9.73 -9.97 18.23
C VAL A 253 9.48 -11.19 17.34
N HIS A 254 9.54 -11.04 16.02
CA HIS A 254 9.40 -12.16 15.08
C HIS A 254 10.49 -13.23 15.31
N LEU A 255 11.74 -12.82 15.49
CA LEU A 255 12.83 -13.72 15.80
C LEU A 255 12.61 -14.45 17.13
N TYR A 256 12.27 -13.74 18.20
CA TYR A 256 12.04 -14.35 19.52
C TYR A 256 10.87 -15.33 19.51
N PHE A 257 9.78 -14.97 18.84
CA PHE A 257 8.63 -15.85 18.69
C PHE A 257 9.05 -17.21 18.06
N ASN A 258 9.76 -17.16 16.94
CA ASN A 258 10.16 -18.38 16.24
C ASN A 258 11.25 -19.17 16.98
N VAL A 259 12.25 -18.50 17.58
CA VAL A 259 13.33 -19.18 18.32
C VAL A 259 12.79 -19.80 19.61
N ILE A 260 12.03 -19.05 20.42
CA ILE A 260 11.46 -19.57 21.67
C ILE A 260 10.45 -20.69 21.36
N GLY A 261 9.58 -20.48 20.37
CA GLY A 261 8.63 -21.49 19.91
C GLY A 261 9.32 -22.78 19.47
N THR A 262 10.40 -22.68 18.71
CA THR A 262 11.23 -23.83 18.27
C THR A 262 11.83 -24.56 19.47
N VAL A 263 12.47 -23.83 20.37
CA VAL A 263 13.11 -24.46 21.55
C VAL A 263 12.07 -25.19 22.41
N LEU A 264 10.94 -24.53 22.71
CA LEU A 264 9.87 -25.13 23.50
C LEU A 264 9.29 -26.37 22.82
N PHE A 265 9.00 -26.28 21.52
CA PHE A 265 8.43 -27.41 20.78
C PHE A 265 9.39 -28.61 20.73
N LEU A 266 10.67 -28.38 20.40
CA LEU A 266 11.66 -29.45 20.31
C LEU A 266 11.91 -30.09 21.67
N VAL A 267 12.03 -29.30 22.75
CA VAL A 267 12.19 -29.81 24.11
C VAL A 267 11.02 -30.72 24.49
N LEU A 268 9.78 -30.25 24.28
CA LEU A 268 8.59 -31.03 24.59
C LEU A 268 8.48 -32.27 23.70
N PHE A 269 8.75 -32.13 22.39
CA PHE A 269 8.69 -33.24 21.45
C PHE A 269 9.71 -34.32 21.77
N TYR A 270 10.98 -33.98 21.95
CA TYR A 270 12.03 -34.98 22.22
C TYR A 270 11.92 -35.56 23.63
N THR A 271 11.48 -34.78 24.63
CA THR A 271 11.19 -35.32 25.97
C THR A 271 10.00 -36.28 25.92
N GLY A 272 8.94 -35.94 25.22
CA GLY A 272 7.80 -36.82 25.00
C GLY A 272 8.17 -38.08 24.26
N ASN A 273 8.99 -37.97 23.21
CA ASN A 273 9.47 -39.11 22.46
C ASN A 273 10.37 -40.03 23.32
N ALA A 274 11.21 -39.46 24.18
CA ALA A 274 12.06 -40.27 25.08
C ALA A 274 11.25 -41.02 26.17
N LEU A 275 10.09 -40.48 26.59
CA LEU A 275 9.23 -41.08 27.61
C LEU A 275 8.24 -42.09 27.04
N ILE A 276 7.67 -41.81 25.86
CA ILE A 276 6.56 -42.59 25.27
C ILE A 276 7.02 -43.47 24.12
N GLY A 277 8.06 -43.05 23.37
CA GLY A 277 8.56 -43.78 22.19
C GLY A 277 7.62 -43.59 21.00
N PHE A 278 7.61 -42.42 20.36
CA PHE A 278 6.74 -42.15 19.22
C PHE A 278 7.18 -42.95 17.98
N GLU A 279 6.44 -44.00 17.64
CA GLU A 279 6.76 -44.89 16.50
C GLU A 279 6.72 -44.14 15.17
N PHE A 280 5.80 -43.18 15.00
CA PHE A 280 5.66 -42.40 13.78
C PHE A 280 6.91 -41.59 13.38
N THR A 281 7.82 -41.34 14.31
CA THR A 281 9.07 -40.60 14.01
C THR A 281 9.93 -41.26 12.95
N ASN A 282 9.80 -42.60 12.82
CA ASN A 282 10.52 -43.42 11.85
C ASN A 282 9.74 -43.64 10.54
N GLU A 283 8.47 -43.21 10.49
CA GLU A 283 7.66 -43.34 9.28
C GLU A 283 8.07 -42.31 8.24
N VAL A 284 7.95 -42.69 6.97
CA VAL A 284 8.18 -41.79 5.84
C VAL A 284 7.11 -40.70 5.82
N VAL A 285 7.55 -39.45 5.67
CA VAL A 285 6.66 -38.29 5.62
C VAL A 285 6.37 -37.88 4.18
N GLY A 286 5.12 -37.73 3.83
CA GLY A 286 4.70 -37.13 2.56
C GLY A 286 4.39 -35.63 2.68
N ALA A 287 4.06 -34.99 1.56
CA ALA A 287 3.80 -33.58 1.48
C ALA A 287 2.69 -33.07 2.44
N ALA A 288 1.63 -33.86 2.63
CA ALA A 288 0.57 -33.54 3.59
C ALA A 288 1.04 -33.61 5.05
N GLY A 289 1.91 -34.59 5.39
CA GLY A 289 2.53 -34.70 6.71
C GLY A 289 3.42 -33.49 7.03
N ILE A 290 4.15 -32.97 6.04
CA ILE A 290 4.95 -31.74 6.16
C ILE A 290 4.05 -30.54 6.43
N ALA A 291 2.96 -30.37 5.69
CA ALA A 291 1.99 -29.30 5.91
C ALA A 291 1.34 -29.39 7.31
N MET A 292 1.03 -30.61 7.77
CA MET A 292 0.47 -30.86 9.11
C MET A 292 1.47 -30.46 10.21
N ILE A 293 2.75 -30.87 10.11
CA ILE A 293 3.79 -30.49 11.08
C ILE A 293 3.93 -28.96 11.13
N HIS A 294 3.98 -28.32 9.96
CA HIS A 294 4.10 -26.87 9.85
C HIS A 294 2.93 -26.16 10.56
N THR A 295 1.71 -26.65 10.36
CA THR A 295 0.51 -26.12 11.02
C THR A 295 0.52 -26.35 12.52
N ILE A 296 0.79 -27.59 12.96
CA ILE A 296 0.85 -27.95 14.38
C ILE A 296 1.86 -27.07 15.12
N PHE A 297 3.05 -26.89 14.55
CA PHE A 297 4.07 -26.05 15.14
C PHE A 297 3.62 -24.60 15.31
N ASN A 298 3.14 -23.97 14.23
CA ASN A 298 2.75 -22.54 14.27
C ASN A 298 1.55 -22.29 15.19
N VAL A 299 0.57 -23.20 15.19
CA VAL A 299 -0.58 -23.12 16.13
C VAL A 299 -0.11 -23.34 17.57
N PHE A 300 0.74 -24.33 17.82
CA PHE A 300 1.31 -24.59 19.15
C PHE A 300 2.12 -23.37 19.66
N ALA A 301 3.05 -22.87 18.86
CA ALA A 301 3.86 -21.72 19.23
C ALA A 301 3.00 -20.49 19.55
N THR A 302 1.97 -20.25 18.74
CA THR A 302 1.03 -19.17 18.96
C THR A 302 0.23 -19.37 20.26
N LEU A 303 -0.37 -20.54 20.48
CA LEU A 303 -1.17 -20.81 21.69
C LEU A 303 -0.33 -20.68 22.98
N VAL A 304 0.89 -21.19 22.95
CA VAL A 304 1.80 -21.15 24.11
C VAL A 304 2.31 -19.73 24.39
N LEU A 305 2.66 -18.97 23.34
CA LEU A 305 3.28 -17.65 23.50
C LEU A 305 2.28 -16.50 23.52
N LEU A 306 1.03 -16.69 23.11
CA LEU A 306 -0.02 -15.67 23.12
C LEU A 306 -0.25 -15.03 24.51
N PRO A 307 -0.26 -15.79 25.64
CA PRO A 307 -0.34 -15.20 26.97
C PRO A 307 0.89 -14.35 27.35
N PHE A 308 2.01 -14.56 26.66
CA PHE A 308 3.31 -13.94 26.94
C PHE A 308 3.68 -12.84 25.94
N THR A 309 2.72 -12.25 25.21
CA THR A 309 2.95 -11.16 24.25
C THR A 309 3.73 -9.99 24.87
N LYS A 310 3.37 -9.59 26.10
CA LYS A 310 4.11 -8.56 26.86
C LYS A 310 5.55 -8.98 27.20
N GLY A 311 5.80 -10.28 27.36
CA GLY A 311 7.14 -10.84 27.57
C GLY A 311 8.01 -10.68 26.32
N LEU A 312 7.48 -11.00 25.15
CA LEU A 312 8.16 -10.81 23.87
C LEU A 312 8.45 -9.33 23.59
N GLU A 313 7.49 -8.46 23.86
CA GLU A 313 7.68 -7.01 23.79
C GLU A 313 8.81 -6.55 24.72
N LYS A 314 8.82 -7.02 25.99
CA LYS A 314 9.87 -6.70 26.95
C LYS A 314 11.25 -7.17 26.49
N LEU A 315 11.35 -8.37 25.91
CA LEU A 315 12.60 -8.86 25.32
C LEU A 315 13.09 -7.96 24.18
N ALA A 316 12.19 -7.49 23.33
CA ALA A 316 12.55 -6.57 22.27
C ALA A 316 13.04 -5.21 22.81
N TYR A 317 12.44 -4.69 23.88
CA TYR A 317 12.94 -3.50 24.56
C TYR A 317 14.25 -3.70 25.31
N LEU A 318 14.55 -4.90 25.80
CA LEU A 318 15.86 -5.21 26.39
C LEU A 318 16.96 -5.22 25.32
N THR A 319 16.66 -5.72 24.12
CA THR A 319 17.60 -5.76 22.98
C THR A 319 17.81 -4.37 22.38
N ILE A 320 16.72 -3.61 22.22
CA ILE A 320 16.75 -2.24 21.68
C ILE A 320 16.06 -1.32 22.69
N PRO A 321 16.80 -0.73 23.65
CA PRO A 321 16.25 0.14 24.69
C PRO A 321 15.58 1.41 24.12
N LYS A 322 14.63 1.98 24.86
CA LYS A 322 14.08 3.32 24.56
C LYS A 322 15.16 4.38 24.74
N THR A 323 15.16 5.41 23.88
CA THR A 323 16.00 6.61 24.04
C THR A 323 15.15 7.80 24.45
N ALA A 324 15.80 8.82 25.03
CA ALA A 324 15.14 10.07 25.40
C ALA A 324 14.56 10.82 24.17
N GLU A 325 15.15 10.62 23.01
CA GLU A 325 14.70 11.21 21.74
C GLU A 325 13.34 10.65 21.27
N GLU A 326 13.07 9.36 21.54
CA GLU A 326 11.74 8.77 21.23
C GLU A 326 10.59 9.39 22.05
N GLN A 327 10.89 10.12 23.11
CA GLN A 327 9.89 10.79 23.95
C GLN A 327 9.57 12.21 23.47
N ASN A 328 10.41 12.81 22.61
CA ASN A 328 10.34 14.22 22.17
C ASN A 328 10.24 14.42 20.65
N GLN A 329 10.15 13.37 19.86
CA GLN A 329 9.92 13.53 18.40
C GLN A 329 8.53 14.13 18.17
N LYS A 330 8.48 15.34 17.59
CA LYS A 330 7.32 15.76 16.80
C LYS A 330 7.12 14.68 15.75
N GLU A 331 5.93 14.14 15.66
CA GLU A 331 5.59 13.12 14.67
C GLU A 331 5.80 13.74 13.28
N ASP A 332 6.83 13.27 12.59
CA ASP A 332 7.01 13.61 11.17
C ASP A 332 5.91 12.87 10.40
N VAL A 333 4.95 13.62 9.89
CA VAL A 333 3.79 13.07 9.15
C VAL A 333 4.19 12.27 7.92
N PHE A 334 5.39 12.55 7.35
CA PHE A 334 5.91 11.86 6.17
C PHE A 334 6.54 10.48 6.45
N VAL A 335 6.70 10.09 7.70
CA VAL A 335 7.17 8.72 8.05
C VAL A 335 6.24 7.64 7.48
N ILE A 336 4.99 8.00 7.17
CA ILE A 336 4.01 7.13 6.51
C ILE A 336 4.38 6.79 5.05
N LEU A 337 5.22 7.61 4.38
CA LEU A 337 5.75 7.35 3.04
C LEU A 337 6.95 6.39 3.10
N ASP A 338 6.72 5.17 3.57
CA ASP A 338 7.73 4.15 3.77
C ASP A 338 7.91 3.31 2.49
N ASP A 339 9.16 3.16 2.03
CA ASP A 339 9.48 2.38 0.81
C ASP A 339 9.04 0.90 0.91
N ARG A 340 8.78 0.36 2.11
CA ARG A 340 8.25 -1.01 2.30
C ARG A 340 6.82 -1.16 1.78
N PHE A 341 6.06 -0.05 1.73
CA PHE A 341 4.70 -0.05 1.18
C PHE A 341 4.66 -0.01 -0.34
N LEU A 342 5.79 0.23 -1.01
CA LEU A 342 5.89 0.12 -2.47
C LEU A 342 5.56 -1.29 -2.98
N ASN A 343 5.71 -2.31 -2.12
CA ASN A 343 5.32 -3.68 -2.42
C ASN A 343 3.78 -3.89 -2.33
N SER A 344 3.05 -2.95 -1.72
CA SER A 344 1.58 -2.95 -1.62
C SER A 344 1.02 -1.65 -2.21
N PRO A 345 1.01 -1.50 -3.55
CA PRO A 345 0.73 -0.24 -4.22
C PRO A 345 -0.61 0.39 -3.83
N ALA A 346 -1.67 -0.40 -3.72
CA ALA A 346 -2.99 0.11 -3.36
C ALA A 346 -3.01 0.76 -1.96
N PHE A 347 -2.27 0.18 -1.00
CA PHE A 347 -2.11 0.78 0.34
C PHE A 347 -1.26 2.05 0.29
N ALA A 348 -0.14 2.03 -0.46
CA ALA A 348 0.73 3.20 -0.62
C ALA A 348 -0.02 4.39 -1.22
N ILE A 349 -0.88 4.17 -2.23
CA ILE A 349 -1.74 5.20 -2.83
C ILE A 349 -2.70 5.78 -1.79
N GLU A 350 -3.33 4.96 -0.96
CA GLU A 350 -4.26 5.43 0.08
C GLU A 350 -3.54 6.33 1.11
N GLN A 351 -2.29 5.98 1.49
CA GLN A 351 -1.48 6.81 2.38
C GLN A 351 -1.09 8.15 1.72
N CYS A 352 -0.70 8.13 0.44
CA CYS A 352 -0.44 9.35 -0.32
C CYS A 352 -1.69 10.24 -0.40
N HIS A 353 -2.86 9.65 -0.66
CA HIS A 353 -4.13 10.37 -0.70
C HIS A 353 -4.47 11.00 0.66
N SER A 354 -4.22 10.29 1.76
CA SER A 354 -4.43 10.83 3.12
C SER A 354 -3.57 12.07 3.40
N LEU A 355 -2.30 12.07 2.95
CA LEU A 355 -1.41 13.22 3.07
C LEU A 355 -1.82 14.35 2.10
N ALA A 356 -2.21 14.02 0.87
CA ALA A 356 -2.73 14.99 -0.09
C ALA A 356 -3.99 15.71 0.43
N ASN A 357 -4.86 15.00 1.16
CA ASN A 357 -6.01 15.60 1.85
C ASN A 357 -5.59 16.63 2.91
N GLN A 358 -4.47 16.39 3.60
CA GLN A 358 -3.93 17.38 4.55
C GLN A 358 -3.34 18.58 3.81
N MET A 359 -2.58 18.35 2.74
CA MET A 359 -2.06 19.40 1.86
C MET A 359 -3.19 20.29 1.33
N ALA A 360 -4.25 19.70 0.77
CA ALA A 360 -5.41 20.43 0.25
C ALA A 360 -6.06 21.36 1.30
N LYS A 361 -6.19 20.87 2.55
CA LYS A 361 -6.73 21.70 3.65
C LYS A 361 -5.82 22.87 4.00
N ILE A 362 -4.49 22.63 4.07
CA ILE A 362 -3.51 23.68 4.38
C ILE A 362 -3.51 24.73 3.27
N THR A 363 -3.56 24.31 1.99
CA THR A 363 -3.68 25.21 0.83
C THR A 363 -4.93 26.06 0.91
N HIS A 364 -6.08 25.45 1.18
CA HIS A 364 -7.36 26.15 1.33
C HIS A 364 -7.29 27.18 2.47
N GLU A 365 -6.84 26.80 3.66
CA GLU A 365 -6.70 27.69 4.80
C GLU A 365 -5.74 28.84 4.51
N GLY A 366 -4.58 28.55 3.91
CA GLY A 366 -3.57 29.56 3.56
C GLY A 366 -4.09 30.58 2.56
N PHE A 367 -4.80 30.13 1.52
CA PHE A 367 -5.38 31.05 0.53
C PHE A 367 -6.51 31.92 1.11
N LEU A 368 -7.39 31.34 1.93
CA LEU A 368 -8.42 32.11 2.62
C LEU A 368 -7.82 33.18 3.54
N GLU A 369 -6.73 32.86 4.22
CA GLU A 369 -6.05 33.83 5.09
C GLU A 369 -5.38 34.94 4.28
N ALA A 370 -4.73 34.62 3.15
CA ALA A 370 -4.17 35.60 2.22
C ALA A 370 -5.23 36.60 1.73
N MET A 371 -6.44 36.12 1.44
CA MET A 371 -7.57 37.00 1.08
C MET A 371 -7.97 37.95 2.21
N THR A 372 -7.85 37.51 3.48
CA THR A 372 -8.20 38.42 4.63
C THR A 372 -7.17 39.52 4.82
N VAL A 373 -5.90 39.32 4.43
CA VAL A 373 -4.84 40.32 4.52
C VAL A 373 -5.14 41.55 3.62
N LEU A 374 -5.86 41.36 2.50
CA LEU A 374 -6.30 42.46 1.64
C LEU A 374 -7.29 43.40 2.31
N ASP A 375 -8.14 42.88 3.20
CA ASP A 375 -9.14 43.65 3.92
C ASP A 375 -8.58 44.25 5.22
N GLU A 376 -7.75 43.47 5.92
CA GLU A 376 -7.14 43.79 7.21
C GLU A 376 -5.66 43.38 7.21
N TYR A 377 -4.78 44.36 6.94
CA TYR A 377 -3.35 44.12 6.89
C TYR A 377 -2.80 43.66 8.25
N SER A 378 -2.10 42.55 8.28
CA SER A 378 -1.46 42.00 9.47
C SER A 378 -0.17 41.25 9.08
N GLU A 379 0.95 41.66 9.68
CA GLU A 379 2.24 40.95 9.48
C GLU A 379 2.20 39.52 10.01
N GLU A 380 1.50 39.27 11.11
CA GLU A 380 1.34 37.94 11.68
C GLU A 380 0.62 36.98 10.70
N LYS A 381 -0.48 37.43 10.07
CA LYS A 381 -1.17 36.63 9.05
C LYS A 381 -0.30 36.40 7.82
N ILE A 382 0.51 37.36 7.42
CA ILE A 382 1.46 37.23 6.30
C ILE A 382 2.48 36.14 6.59
N GLU A 383 3.08 36.17 7.78
CA GLU A 383 4.05 35.13 8.20
C GLU A 383 3.39 33.74 8.25
N ASP A 384 2.13 33.64 8.67
CA ASP A 384 1.40 32.37 8.71
C ASP A 384 1.09 31.84 7.30
N VAL A 385 0.70 32.70 6.35
CA VAL A 385 0.50 32.32 4.94
C VAL A 385 1.81 31.78 4.34
N ILE A 386 2.93 32.48 4.54
CA ILE A 386 4.24 32.05 4.06
C ILE A 386 4.64 30.71 4.71
N ALA A 387 4.36 30.51 6.00
CA ALA A 387 4.65 29.26 6.68
C ALA A 387 3.82 28.10 6.10
N LYS A 388 2.54 28.33 5.77
CA LYS A 388 1.66 27.33 5.15
C LYS A 388 2.09 26.96 3.74
N GLU A 389 2.52 27.94 2.94
CA GLU A 389 3.06 27.69 1.59
C GLU A 389 4.31 26.80 1.66
N ASN A 390 5.27 27.12 2.50
CA ASN A 390 6.48 26.26 2.69
C ASN A 390 6.13 24.84 3.17
N ILE A 391 5.04 24.67 3.91
CA ILE A 391 4.52 23.36 4.30
C ILE A 391 3.96 22.65 3.06
N VAL A 392 3.15 23.33 2.24
CA VAL A 392 2.56 22.78 1.00
C VAL A 392 3.65 22.32 0.04
N ASP A 393 4.70 23.13 -0.18
CA ASP A 393 5.89 22.76 -0.97
C ASP A 393 6.53 21.46 -0.46
N THR A 394 6.67 21.35 0.87
CA THR A 394 7.23 20.14 1.48
C THR A 394 6.34 18.91 1.21
N TYR A 395 5.01 19.07 1.23
CA TYR A 395 4.07 18.00 0.89
C TYR A 395 4.19 17.60 -0.58
N ASP A 396 4.24 18.57 -1.50
CA ASP A 396 4.40 18.29 -2.93
C ASP A 396 5.70 17.53 -3.20
N ASP A 397 6.84 18.04 -2.75
CA ASP A 397 8.16 17.42 -2.92
C ASP A 397 8.18 15.96 -2.43
N LYS A 398 7.66 15.70 -1.23
CA LYS A 398 7.69 14.36 -0.62
C LYS A 398 6.73 13.41 -1.30
N LEU A 399 5.50 13.85 -1.58
CA LEU A 399 4.48 13.04 -2.22
C LEU A 399 4.82 12.74 -3.68
N SER A 400 5.24 13.75 -4.45
CA SER A 400 5.63 13.60 -5.85
C SER A 400 6.84 12.67 -6.02
N ALA A 401 7.85 12.77 -5.15
CA ALA A 401 8.98 11.85 -5.14
C ALA A 401 8.57 10.42 -4.83
N TYR A 402 7.66 10.21 -3.86
CA TYR A 402 7.19 8.87 -3.47
C TYR A 402 6.27 8.27 -4.54
N LEU A 403 5.32 9.04 -5.08
CA LEU A 403 4.42 8.60 -6.16
C LEU A 403 5.19 8.25 -7.44
N THR A 404 6.28 8.98 -7.74
CA THR A 404 7.19 8.65 -8.86
C THR A 404 7.87 7.30 -8.65
N LYS A 405 8.34 6.98 -7.43
CA LYS A 405 8.85 5.64 -7.12
C LYS A 405 7.75 4.57 -7.25
N LEU A 406 6.56 4.88 -6.79
CA LEU A 406 5.42 3.97 -6.83
C LEU A 406 4.98 3.69 -8.27
N SER A 407 5.00 4.68 -9.17
CA SER A 407 4.68 4.52 -10.60
C SER A 407 5.62 3.56 -11.33
N SER A 408 6.83 3.35 -10.82
CA SER A 408 7.80 2.38 -11.36
C SER A 408 7.49 0.93 -10.95
N GLN A 409 6.54 0.71 -10.04
CA GLN A 409 6.10 -0.61 -9.64
C GLN A 409 5.08 -1.20 -10.64
N ASN A 410 4.80 -2.49 -10.50
CA ASN A 410 3.82 -3.16 -11.37
C ASN A 410 2.38 -2.85 -10.92
N LEU A 411 1.90 -1.66 -11.29
CA LEU A 411 0.57 -1.17 -10.92
C LEU A 411 -0.54 -1.82 -11.75
N SER A 412 -1.73 -1.94 -11.18
CA SER A 412 -2.95 -2.15 -11.97
C SER A 412 -3.26 -0.89 -12.81
N TYR A 413 -4.04 -1.03 -13.88
CA TYR A 413 -4.47 0.13 -14.68
C TYR A 413 -5.17 1.19 -13.81
N LYS A 414 -6.07 0.74 -12.92
CA LYS A 414 -6.79 1.61 -11.99
C LYS A 414 -5.86 2.34 -11.01
N ASP A 415 -4.85 1.64 -10.47
CA ASP A 415 -3.89 2.25 -9.56
C ASP A 415 -2.97 3.23 -10.27
N SER A 416 -2.59 2.93 -11.52
CA SER A 416 -1.82 3.86 -12.37
C SER A 416 -2.59 5.15 -12.64
N LEU A 417 -3.89 5.06 -12.94
CA LEU A 417 -4.75 6.24 -13.09
C LEU A 417 -4.80 7.07 -11.80
N LYS A 418 -4.98 6.42 -10.64
CA LYS A 418 -5.01 7.12 -9.34
C LYS A 418 -3.70 7.85 -9.05
N VAL A 419 -2.55 7.21 -9.33
CA VAL A 419 -1.22 7.82 -9.14
C VAL A 419 -1.08 9.03 -10.04
N THR A 420 -1.47 8.93 -11.31
CA THR A 420 -1.40 10.04 -12.28
C THR A 420 -2.31 11.20 -11.87
N SER A 421 -3.58 10.91 -11.57
CA SER A 421 -4.53 11.92 -11.10
C SER A 421 -4.04 12.62 -9.83
N LEU A 422 -3.50 11.86 -8.86
CA LEU A 422 -3.00 12.44 -7.62
C LEU A 422 -1.79 13.35 -7.86
N LEU A 423 -0.85 12.97 -8.74
CA LEU A 423 0.29 13.82 -9.11
C LEU A 423 -0.15 15.15 -9.71
N HIS A 424 -1.16 15.15 -10.58
CA HIS A 424 -1.71 16.38 -11.15
C HIS A 424 -2.38 17.24 -10.06
N CYS A 425 -3.23 16.64 -9.21
CA CYS A 425 -3.87 17.37 -8.12
C CYS A 425 -2.87 18.00 -7.14
N LEU A 426 -1.74 17.32 -6.83
CA LEU A 426 -0.70 17.88 -5.98
C LEU A 426 -0.11 19.16 -6.59
N THR A 427 0.22 19.12 -7.88
CA THR A 427 0.74 20.29 -8.61
C THR A 427 -0.26 21.45 -8.60
N ASP A 428 -1.56 21.18 -8.79
CA ASP A 428 -2.58 22.24 -8.76
C ASP A 428 -2.77 22.83 -7.35
N PHE A 429 -2.70 22.00 -6.29
CA PHE A 429 -2.73 22.52 -4.91
C PHE A 429 -1.51 23.38 -4.57
N GLU A 430 -0.31 22.98 -5.03
CA GLU A 430 0.92 23.79 -4.89
C GLU A 430 0.74 25.13 -5.61
N ARG A 431 0.26 25.14 -6.85
CA ARG A 431 -0.01 26.38 -7.60
C ARG A 431 -1.02 27.29 -6.92
N ILE A 432 -2.10 26.74 -6.34
CA ILE A 432 -3.04 27.54 -5.54
C ILE A 432 -2.32 28.16 -4.34
N SER A 433 -1.43 27.44 -3.68
CA SER A 433 -0.63 27.95 -2.57
C SER A 433 0.32 29.06 -3.00
N ASP A 434 1.04 28.91 -4.12
CA ASP A 434 1.86 29.96 -4.73
C ASP A 434 1.10 31.26 -4.97
N HIS A 435 -0.13 31.14 -5.49
CA HIS A 435 -0.98 32.31 -5.71
C HIS A 435 -1.39 33.01 -4.42
N SER A 436 -1.38 32.33 -3.25
CA SER A 436 -1.60 32.98 -1.96
C SER A 436 -0.50 33.99 -1.63
N ILE A 437 0.76 33.69 -1.95
CA ILE A 437 1.90 34.60 -1.78
C ILE A 437 1.72 35.85 -2.66
N ASN A 438 1.34 35.67 -3.94
CA ASN A 438 1.09 36.80 -4.83
C ASN A 438 -0.02 37.72 -4.29
N VAL A 439 -1.08 37.17 -3.70
CA VAL A 439 -2.15 37.94 -3.05
C VAL A 439 -1.61 38.73 -1.86
N VAL A 440 -0.77 38.14 -1.02
CA VAL A 440 -0.12 38.82 0.11
C VAL A 440 0.81 39.92 -0.36
N GLU A 441 1.62 39.71 -1.40
CA GLU A 441 2.50 40.72 -1.98
C GLU A 441 1.71 41.95 -2.47
N ASN A 442 0.57 41.73 -3.13
CA ASN A 442 -0.35 42.80 -3.52
C ASN A 442 -0.90 43.56 -2.30
N ALA A 443 -1.25 42.88 -1.22
CA ALA A 443 -1.70 43.52 0.01
C ALA A 443 -0.60 44.36 0.67
N GLN A 444 0.66 43.84 0.69
CA GLN A 444 1.82 44.57 1.20
C GLN A 444 2.11 45.83 0.37
N GLN A 445 2.01 45.74 -0.96
CA GLN A 445 2.18 46.88 -1.84
C GLN A 445 1.11 47.96 -1.54
N MET A 446 -0.17 47.58 -1.48
CA MET A 446 -1.27 48.50 -1.15
C MET A 446 -1.04 49.18 0.20
N TYR A 447 -0.61 48.45 1.20
CA TYR A 447 -0.35 49.00 2.54
C TYR A 447 0.79 50.02 2.54
N LYS A 448 1.93 49.67 1.90
CA LYS A 448 3.11 50.56 1.78
C LYS A 448 2.78 51.89 1.06
N GLU A 449 1.95 51.81 0.04
CA GLU A 449 1.54 52.99 -0.78
C GLU A 449 0.35 53.76 -0.19
N GLY A 450 -0.27 53.26 0.89
CA GLY A 450 -1.49 53.80 1.45
C GLY A 450 -2.66 53.81 0.44
N ALA A 451 -2.61 52.85 -0.50
CA ALA A 451 -3.54 52.77 -1.62
C ALA A 451 -4.83 52.04 -1.22
N VAL A 452 -5.98 52.56 -1.55
CA VAL A 452 -7.29 52.00 -1.20
C VAL A 452 -8.22 51.99 -2.42
N PHE A 453 -8.83 50.86 -2.68
CA PHE A 453 -9.82 50.70 -3.74
C PHE A 453 -11.04 51.63 -3.52
N SER A 454 -11.61 52.15 -4.62
CA SER A 454 -12.86 52.86 -4.57
C SER A 454 -14.00 51.97 -4.05
N LYS A 455 -15.07 52.61 -3.46
CA LYS A 455 -16.21 51.85 -2.92
C LYS A 455 -16.77 50.83 -3.93
N LYS A 456 -16.93 51.24 -5.22
CA LYS A 456 -17.41 50.33 -6.27
C LYS A 456 -16.45 49.20 -6.58
N ALA A 457 -15.14 49.46 -6.59
CA ALA A 457 -14.16 48.41 -6.79
C ALA A 457 -14.18 47.42 -5.62
N LYS A 458 -14.34 47.90 -4.38
CA LYS A 458 -14.48 47.00 -3.21
C LYS A 458 -15.75 46.13 -3.29
N GLU A 459 -16.88 46.70 -3.74
CA GLU A 459 -18.12 45.95 -3.93
C GLU A 459 -17.95 44.84 -5.00
N GLU A 460 -17.34 45.17 -6.15
CA GLU A 460 -17.02 44.21 -7.22
C GLU A 460 -16.06 43.11 -6.73
N MET A 461 -14.98 43.50 -6.09
CA MET A 461 -14.00 42.55 -5.55
C MET A 461 -14.59 41.67 -4.45
N LYS A 462 -15.53 42.15 -3.65
CA LYS A 462 -16.23 41.37 -2.64
C LYS A 462 -17.06 40.25 -3.26
N VAL A 463 -17.79 40.52 -4.35
CA VAL A 463 -18.53 39.47 -5.07
C VAL A 463 -17.56 38.45 -5.65
N TYR A 464 -16.50 38.91 -6.31
CA TYR A 464 -15.48 38.05 -6.92
C TYR A 464 -14.77 37.17 -5.88
N SER A 465 -14.34 37.75 -4.75
CA SER A 465 -13.70 36.98 -3.67
C SER A 465 -14.65 35.98 -2.99
N THR A 466 -15.98 36.27 -2.98
CA THR A 466 -16.96 35.33 -2.42
C THR A 466 -17.14 34.12 -3.34
N ALA A 467 -17.20 34.34 -4.66
CA ALA A 467 -17.24 33.23 -5.63
C ALA A 467 -15.98 32.38 -5.55
N LEU A 468 -14.80 33.02 -5.42
CA LEU A 468 -13.53 32.31 -5.28
C LEU A 468 -13.43 31.46 -3.98
N ARG A 469 -13.99 31.96 -2.88
CA ARG A 469 -14.09 31.16 -1.63
C ARG A 469 -14.98 29.94 -1.81
N ASP A 470 -16.10 30.09 -2.50
CA ASP A 470 -17.05 28.99 -2.76
C ASP A 470 -16.39 27.90 -3.63
N ILE A 471 -15.68 28.25 -4.71
CA ILE A 471 -15.01 27.26 -5.56
C ILE A 471 -13.88 26.52 -4.83
N LEU A 472 -13.07 27.23 -4.04
CA LEU A 472 -12.01 26.64 -3.21
C LEU A 472 -12.59 25.66 -2.17
N GLU A 473 -13.67 26.03 -1.50
CA GLU A 473 -14.33 25.19 -0.51
C GLU A 473 -14.92 23.94 -1.17
N ARG A 474 -15.61 24.08 -2.32
CA ARG A 474 -16.16 22.94 -3.08
C ARG A 474 -15.08 21.99 -3.54
N THR A 475 -14.02 22.52 -4.16
CA THR A 475 -12.92 21.71 -4.67
C THR A 475 -12.21 20.95 -3.55
N THR A 476 -11.90 21.65 -2.44
CA THR A 476 -11.24 21.02 -1.30
C THR A 476 -12.12 19.94 -0.65
N ASN A 477 -13.41 20.21 -0.46
CA ASN A 477 -14.33 19.24 0.13
C ASN A 477 -14.56 18.05 -0.80
N ALA A 478 -14.74 18.30 -2.11
CA ALA A 478 -14.88 17.25 -3.10
C ALA A 478 -13.65 16.31 -3.08
N PHE A 479 -12.44 16.89 -3.07
CA PHE A 479 -11.20 16.12 -3.05
C PHE A 479 -11.04 15.30 -1.76
N VAL A 480 -11.27 15.91 -0.60
CA VAL A 480 -11.09 15.28 0.71
C VAL A 480 -12.11 14.17 0.96
N GLU A 481 -13.36 14.37 0.54
CA GLU A 481 -14.46 13.42 0.75
C GLU A 481 -14.60 12.41 -0.41
N GLY A 482 -13.93 12.65 -1.53
CA GLY A 482 -14.09 11.86 -2.75
C GLY A 482 -15.48 12.03 -3.37
N ASP A 483 -16.08 13.24 -3.24
CA ASP A 483 -17.44 13.54 -3.69
C ASP A 483 -17.43 14.06 -5.13
N GLU A 484 -17.69 13.16 -6.10
CA GLU A 484 -17.77 13.50 -7.52
C GLU A 484 -18.97 14.39 -7.85
N ALA A 485 -20.07 14.25 -7.14
CA ALA A 485 -21.24 15.09 -7.37
C ALA A 485 -20.92 16.54 -7.03
N LEU A 486 -20.14 16.77 -5.98
CA LEU A 486 -19.64 18.10 -5.63
C LEU A 486 -18.57 18.58 -6.62
N ALA A 487 -17.67 17.71 -7.09
CA ALA A 487 -16.67 18.05 -8.10
C ALA A 487 -17.31 18.55 -9.41
N ARG A 488 -18.41 17.94 -9.88
CA ARG A 488 -19.17 18.37 -11.07
C ARG A 488 -19.76 19.79 -10.94
N THR A 489 -19.83 20.37 -9.75
CA THR A 489 -20.31 21.75 -9.54
C THR A 489 -19.20 22.80 -9.65
N VAL A 490 -17.94 22.38 -9.76
CA VAL A 490 -16.79 23.28 -9.78
C VAL A 490 -16.69 24.02 -11.12
N GLU A 491 -16.75 23.28 -12.22
CA GLU A 491 -16.63 23.84 -13.58
C GLU A 491 -17.69 24.91 -13.89
N PRO A 492 -19.01 24.72 -13.60
CA PRO A 492 -20.01 25.78 -13.79
C PRO A 492 -19.71 27.05 -12.96
N LEU A 493 -19.08 26.91 -11.80
CA LEU A 493 -18.70 28.05 -10.97
C LEU A 493 -17.43 28.74 -11.49
N GLU A 494 -16.50 28.00 -12.06
CA GLU A 494 -15.30 28.52 -12.72
C GLU A 494 -15.69 29.44 -13.88
N GLU A 495 -16.60 29.01 -14.77
CA GLU A 495 -17.11 29.84 -15.88
C GLU A 495 -17.71 31.18 -15.39
N VAL A 496 -18.41 31.17 -14.24
CA VAL A 496 -18.91 32.41 -13.63
C VAL A 496 -17.76 33.30 -13.12
N ILE A 497 -16.74 32.71 -12.52
CA ILE A 497 -15.55 33.41 -12.02
C ILE A 497 -14.79 34.06 -13.19
N ASP A 498 -14.71 33.40 -14.32
CA ASP A 498 -14.08 33.90 -15.55
C ASP A 498 -14.82 35.12 -16.11
N GLU A 499 -16.15 35.10 -16.10
CA GLU A 499 -16.96 36.26 -16.52
C GLU A 499 -16.89 37.41 -15.50
N LEU A 500 -16.79 37.12 -14.20
CA LEU A 500 -16.51 38.10 -13.15
C LEU A 500 -15.16 38.79 -13.39
N ASN A 501 -14.10 38.02 -13.71
CA ASN A 501 -12.78 38.55 -14.05
C ASN A 501 -12.86 39.57 -15.20
N LYS A 502 -13.50 39.18 -16.31
CA LYS A 502 -13.71 40.06 -17.48
C LYS A 502 -14.47 41.34 -17.10
N THR A 503 -15.51 41.20 -16.29
CA THR A 503 -16.37 42.32 -15.85
C THR A 503 -15.61 43.26 -14.92
N VAL A 504 -14.89 42.78 -13.94
CA VAL A 504 -14.07 43.58 -13.00
C VAL A 504 -13.00 44.36 -13.77
N LYS A 505 -12.25 43.71 -14.66
CA LYS A 505 -11.23 44.35 -15.51
C LYS A 505 -11.86 45.44 -16.42
N LYS A 506 -12.98 45.16 -17.06
CA LYS A 506 -13.72 46.13 -17.90
C LYS A 506 -14.22 47.33 -17.12
N ASN A 507 -14.77 47.12 -15.93
CA ASN A 507 -15.25 48.19 -15.07
C ASN A 507 -14.10 49.05 -14.53
N HIS A 508 -12.97 48.42 -14.19
CA HIS A 508 -11.77 49.12 -13.78
C HIS A 508 -11.24 50.02 -14.91
N MET A 509 -11.15 49.55 -16.13
CA MET A 509 -10.75 50.36 -17.29
C MET A 509 -11.68 51.57 -17.53
N LYS A 510 -12.99 51.42 -17.28
CA LYS A 510 -13.93 52.55 -17.32
C LYS A 510 -13.67 53.60 -16.22
N ARG A 511 -13.29 53.15 -14.99
CA ARG A 511 -12.92 54.05 -13.87
C ARG A 511 -11.64 54.80 -14.17
N LEU A 512 -10.62 54.12 -14.71
CA LEU A 512 -9.35 54.70 -15.09
C LEU A 512 -9.51 55.78 -16.15
N ARG A 513 -10.28 55.52 -17.22
CA ARG A 513 -10.58 56.50 -18.27
C ARG A 513 -11.33 57.75 -17.74
N LYS A 514 -12.08 57.64 -16.64
CA LYS A 514 -12.80 58.73 -15.98
C LYS A 514 -11.96 59.44 -14.91
N GLY A 515 -10.68 59.12 -14.75
CA GLY A 515 -9.81 59.67 -13.71
C GLY A 515 -10.25 59.33 -12.27
N LYS A 516 -11.02 58.24 -12.08
CA LYS A 516 -11.55 57.82 -10.77
C LYS A 516 -10.72 56.73 -10.10
N CYS A 517 -9.57 56.39 -10.67
CA CYS A 517 -8.62 55.37 -10.19
C CYS A 517 -7.24 55.76 -10.66
N THR A 518 -6.19 55.38 -9.91
CA THR A 518 -4.79 55.52 -10.31
C THR A 518 -4.32 54.34 -11.14
N ILE A 519 -3.21 54.50 -11.87
CA ILE A 519 -2.59 53.43 -12.68
C ILE A 519 -2.06 52.32 -11.75
N GLU A 520 -1.47 52.73 -10.64
CA GLU A 520 -0.88 51.79 -9.65
C GLU A 520 -1.97 50.86 -9.08
N LEU A 521 -3.09 51.41 -8.61
CA LEU A 521 -4.23 50.59 -8.19
C LEU A 521 -4.81 49.73 -9.31
N GLY A 522 -4.62 50.15 -10.56
CA GLY A 522 -5.01 49.39 -11.72
C GLY A 522 -4.17 48.16 -11.95
N LEU A 523 -2.89 48.27 -11.71
CA LEU A 523 -1.97 47.13 -11.79
C LEU A 523 -2.28 46.12 -10.68
N VAL A 524 -2.37 46.55 -9.43
CA VAL A 524 -2.73 45.70 -8.30
C VAL A 524 -4.06 44.97 -8.52
N LEU A 525 -5.11 45.68 -8.97
CA LEU A 525 -6.39 45.01 -9.25
C LEU A 525 -6.31 44.01 -10.38
N SER A 526 -5.52 44.31 -11.43
CA SER A 526 -5.30 43.38 -12.55
C SER A 526 -4.55 42.12 -12.11
N ASP A 527 -3.53 42.28 -11.26
CA ASP A 527 -2.76 41.15 -10.72
C ASP A 527 -3.63 40.30 -9.77
N LEU A 528 -4.41 40.91 -8.87
CA LEU A 528 -5.34 40.17 -8.03
C LEU A 528 -6.38 39.40 -8.86
N ALA A 529 -6.96 40.06 -9.87
CA ALA A 529 -7.94 39.45 -10.74
C ALA A 529 -7.36 38.29 -11.57
N MET A 530 -6.08 38.37 -11.95
CA MET A 530 -5.37 37.28 -12.62
C MET A 530 -5.08 36.12 -11.66
N ASN A 531 -4.61 36.39 -10.44
CA ASN A 531 -4.37 35.35 -9.45
C ASN A 531 -5.67 34.62 -9.07
N TYR A 532 -6.78 35.31 -8.97
CA TYR A 532 -8.09 34.72 -8.67
C TYR A 532 -8.60 33.81 -9.78
N GLU A 533 -8.45 34.22 -11.05
CA GLU A 533 -8.75 33.40 -12.22
C GLU A 533 -7.91 32.13 -12.23
N ARG A 534 -6.58 32.26 -12.05
CA ARG A 534 -5.67 31.11 -12.04
C ARG A 534 -6.01 30.10 -10.94
N VAL A 535 -6.39 30.58 -9.77
CA VAL A 535 -6.84 29.70 -8.68
C VAL A 535 -8.12 28.95 -9.05
N ALA A 536 -9.06 29.61 -9.74
CA ALA A 536 -10.28 28.95 -10.22
C ALA A 536 -9.97 27.89 -11.30
N ASP A 537 -9.05 28.20 -12.24
CA ASP A 537 -8.55 27.25 -13.24
C ASP A 537 -7.96 25.99 -12.57
N HIS A 538 -7.11 26.16 -11.53
CA HIS A 538 -6.53 25.03 -10.80
C HIS A 538 -7.61 24.24 -10.04
N CYS A 539 -8.63 24.88 -9.49
CA CYS A 539 -9.77 24.20 -8.88
C CYS A 539 -10.53 23.34 -9.89
N SER A 540 -10.77 23.87 -11.10
CA SER A 540 -11.39 23.14 -12.21
C SER A 540 -10.55 21.93 -12.62
N ASN A 541 -9.23 22.08 -12.80
CA ASN A 541 -8.33 20.97 -13.11
C ASN A 541 -8.43 19.83 -12.08
N ILE A 542 -8.37 20.16 -10.78
CA ILE A 542 -8.52 19.18 -9.71
C ILE A 542 -9.85 18.42 -9.84
N ALA A 543 -10.95 19.13 -10.09
CA ALA A 543 -12.27 18.51 -10.25
C ALA A 543 -12.32 17.58 -11.46
N VAL A 544 -11.73 17.95 -12.59
CA VAL A 544 -11.63 17.13 -13.81
C VAL A 544 -10.81 15.87 -13.53
N TYR A 545 -9.65 15.96 -12.87
CA TYR A 545 -8.85 14.77 -12.53
C TYR A 545 -9.58 13.81 -11.59
N MET A 546 -10.40 14.32 -10.68
CA MET A 546 -11.24 13.46 -9.84
C MET A 546 -12.27 12.68 -10.67
N MET A 547 -12.92 13.33 -11.63
CA MET A 547 -13.91 12.70 -12.51
C MET A 547 -13.30 11.72 -13.51
N GLN A 548 -12.09 11.97 -14.01
CA GLN A 548 -11.35 11.06 -14.91
C GLN A 548 -11.06 9.67 -14.30
N LEU A 549 -11.10 9.53 -12.98
CA LEU A 549 -10.93 8.23 -12.34
C LEU A 549 -12.06 7.24 -12.68
N GLU A 550 -13.24 7.73 -13.02
CA GLU A 550 -14.39 6.93 -13.45
C GLU A 550 -14.60 6.98 -14.97
N ASP A 551 -14.39 8.12 -15.60
CA ASP A 551 -14.51 8.30 -17.05
C ASP A 551 -13.21 8.83 -17.68
N THR A 552 -12.45 7.93 -18.30
CA THR A 552 -11.14 8.20 -18.91
C THR A 552 -11.21 8.99 -20.23
N GLN A 553 -12.38 9.42 -20.68
CA GLN A 553 -12.54 10.21 -21.89
C GLN A 553 -12.55 11.72 -21.64
N LEU A 554 -12.67 12.14 -20.37
CA LEU A 554 -12.65 13.55 -20.00
C LEU A 554 -11.24 14.14 -20.16
N GLU A 555 -11.10 15.24 -20.90
CA GLU A 555 -9.85 15.98 -21.08
C GLU A 555 -9.97 17.38 -20.46
N GLU A 556 -8.83 17.91 -19.96
CA GLU A 556 -8.74 19.29 -19.48
C GLU A 556 -9.21 20.29 -20.56
N HIS A 557 -9.86 21.35 -20.15
CA HIS A 557 -10.36 22.44 -21.02
C HIS A 557 -11.34 22.04 -22.14
N SER A 558 -11.74 20.76 -22.23
CA SER A 558 -12.76 20.28 -23.18
C SER A 558 -13.94 19.61 -22.47
N PHE A 559 -14.05 19.77 -21.15
CA PHE A 559 -15.09 19.14 -20.34
C PHE A 559 -16.50 19.40 -20.87
N THR A 560 -16.82 20.66 -21.22
CA THR A 560 -18.14 21.06 -21.71
C THR A 560 -18.48 20.48 -23.09
N GLU A 561 -17.46 20.17 -23.94
CA GLU A 561 -17.66 19.57 -25.27
C GLU A 561 -17.94 18.06 -25.20
N GLN A 562 -17.62 17.42 -24.06
CA GLN A 562 -17.70 15.98 -23.88
C GLN A 562 -18.94 15.54 -23.09
N LEU A 563 -19.69 16.48 -22.51
CA LEU A 563 -20.91 16.21 -21.75
C LEU A 563 -22.01 15.62 -22.64
N ASP A 564 -22.71 14.62 -22.13
CA ASP A 564 -23.93 14.14 -22.77
C ASP A 564 -25.09 15.17 -22.60
N ALA A 565 -26.26 14.88 -23.21
CA ALA A 565 -27.37 15.84 -23.23
C ALA A 565 -27.96 16.10 -21.82
N GLU A 566 -27.92 15.12 -20.90
CA GLU A 566 -28.44 15.24 -19.54
C GLU A 566 -27.44 16.01 -18.64
N GLU A 567 -26.17 15.68 -18.75
CA GLU A 567 -25.07 16.36 -18.04
C GLU A 567 -24.97 17.83 -18.49
N SER A 568 -25.08 18.12 -19.77
CA SER A 568 -25.09 19.48 -20.33
C SER A 568 -26.29 20.31 -19.84
N ALA A 569 -27.45 19.68 -19.63
CA ALA A 569 -28.62 20.37 -19.07
C ALA A 569 -28.44 20.72 -17.59
N GLU A 570 -27.84 19.81 -16.79
CA GLU A 570 -27.55 20.06 -15.37
C GLU A 570 -26.44 21.13 -15.22
N PHE A 571 -25.38 21.06 -16.03
CA PHE A 571 -24.34 22.07 -16.11
C PHE A 571 -24.93 23.47 -16.36
N THR A 572 -25.77 23.61 -17.40
CA THR A 572 -26.41 24.87 -17.76
C THR A 572 -27.33 25.41 -16.64
N LYS A 573 -28.00 24.52 -15.95
CA LYS A 573 -28.85 24.87 -14.80
C LYS A 573 -28.00 25.42 -13.65
N GLN A 574 -26.91 24.76 -13.27
CA GLN A 574 -26.00 25.19 -12.21
C GLN A 574 -25.31 26.51 -12.57
N LEU A 575 -24.83 26.66 -13.81
CA LEU A 575 -24.29 27.92 -14.33
C LEU A 575 -25.25 29.08 -14.12
N ASN A 576 -26.52 28.95 -14.56
CA ASN A 576 -27.55 29.96 -14.39
C ASN A 576 -27.89 30.28 -12.91
N GLU A 577 -27.74 29.29 -12.00
CA GLU A 577 -27.91 29.49 -10.57
C GLU A 577 -26.75 30.31 -9.98
N PHE A 578 -25.50 30.00 -10.33
CA PHE A 578 -24.31 30.73 -9.89
C PHE A 578 -24.27 32.18 -10.45
N GLU A 579 -24.64 32.38 -11.73
CA GLU A 579 -24.76 33.71 -12.33
C GLU A 579 -25.74 34.63 -11.57
N LYS A 580 -26.81 34.06 -11.01
CA LYS A 580 -27.76 34.85 -10.18
C LYS A 580 -27.21 35.17 -8.81
N ILE A 581 -26.39 34.31 -8.24
CA ILE A 581 -25.77 34.49 -6.92
C ILE A 581 -24.65 35.52 -6.99
N TYR A 582 -23.81 35.47 -8.02
CA TYR A 582 -22.60 36.27 -8.17
C TYR A 582 -22.74 37.33 -9.25
N GLN A 583 -23.57 38.35 -9.00
CA GLN A 583 -23.79 39.49 -9.93
C GLN A 583 -23.02 40.73 -9.49
N ILE A 584 -22.32 41.43 -10.44
CA ILE A 584 -21.60 42.68 -10.25
C ILE A 584 -22.37 43.84 -10.92
#